data_3d5129ef29168b8acde7acff524039aa
#
_entry.id   3d5129ef29168b8acde7acff524039aa
#
_cell.length_a   1.000
_cell.length_b   1.000
_cell.length_c   1.000
_cell.angle_alpha   90.00
_cell.angle_beta   90.00
_cell.angle_gamma   90.00
#
_symmetry.space_group_name_H-M   'P 1'
#
loop_
_entity.id
_entity.type
_entity.pdbx_description
1 polymer ?
#
loop_
_entity_poly.entity_id
_entity_poly.type
_entity_poly.pdbx_seq_one_letter_code
_entity_poly.pdbx_strand_id
1 'polypeptide(L)'
;MNALEDESQAFAKRISDAVSAFVGKTVPFKATSRGARFVVSDDTEGVVIPVGQGGTLALEVNYRCELDQSGHYLKVLSSKVAVYAGSRPKGDPLFRFEYVHNQGHGLPAGHLHVHAHRDQFTRVMTLAAMSGTARRQVAPEAELEAARMSRIHFPTGGHRFRPTLEDVLQMIEEEFGANSGPTWPEVLRTNRVQ
;
A
#
# COMPACT_ATOMS: atom_id res chain seq x y z
N MET A 1 22.68 -20.33 -6.97
CA MET A 1 21.84 -19.13 -6.87
C MET A 1 22.53 -18.16 -5.94
N ASN A 2 22.42 -16.87 -6.17
CA ASN A 2 23.09 -15.86 -5.35
C ASN A 2 22.18 -15.55 -4.14
N ALA A 3 22.72 -15.50 -2.92
CA ALA A 3 21.95 -15.23 -1.70
C ALA A 3 21.02 -14.00 -1.82
N LEU A 4 21.46 -12.95 -2.52
CA LEU A 4 20.65 -11.78 -2.80
C LEU A 4 19.44 -12.10 -3.67
N GLU A 5 19.59 -12.97 -4.65
CA GLU A 5 18.49 -13.38 -5.53
C GLU A 5 17.44 -14.18 -4.75
N ASP A 6 17.89 -15.15 -3.95
CA ASP A 6 17.00 -15.99 -3.14
C ASP A 6 16.20 -15.14 -2.12
N GLU A 7 16.87 -14.24 -1.40
CA GLU A 7 16.24 -13.31 -0.45
C GLU A 7 15.27 -12.34 -1.14
N SER A 8 15.64 -11.85 -2.33
CA SER A 8 14.78 -10.95 -3.09
C SER A 8 13.52 -11.64 -3.62
N GLN A 9 13.64 -12.89 -4.05
CA GLN A 9 12.49 -13.70 -4.48
C GLN A 9 11.60 -14.07 -3.28
N ALA A 10 12.18 -14.42 -2.13
CA ALA A 10 11.44 -14.66 -0.91
C ALA A 10 10.66 -13.41 -0.46
N PHE A 11 11.28 -12.22 -0.56
CA PHE A 11 10.63 -10.96 -0.28
C PHE A 11 9.49 -10.67 -1.26
N ALA A 12 9.72 -10.83 -2.57
CA ALA A 12 8.68 -10.67 -3.60
C ALA A 12 7.50 -11.61 -3.35
N LYS A 13 7.76 -12.86 -2.92
CA LYS A 13 6.72 -13.80 -2.55
C LYS A 13 5.90 -13.32 -1.36
N ARG A 14 6.51 -12.78 -0.30
CA ARG A 14 5.78 -12.22 0.86
C ARG A 14 4.86 -11.08 0.44
N ILE A 15 5.34 -10.17 -0.42
CA ILE A 15 4.52 -9.08 -0.98
C ILE A 15 3.35 -9.64 -1.80
N SER A 16 3.62 -10.65 -2.67
CA SER A 16 2.59 -11.33 -3.45
C SER A 16 1.52 -11.97 -2.57
N ASP A 17 1.93 -12.68 -1.51
CA ASP A 17 1.03 -13.36 -0.58
C ASP A 17 0.14 -12.34 0.16
N ALA A 18 0.71 -11.24 0.66
CA ALA A 18 -0.03 -10.19 1.35
C ALA A 18 -1.06 -9.52 0.44
N VAL A 19 -0.64 -9.07 -0.76
CA VAL A 19 -1.54 -8.41 -1.70
C VAL A 19 -2.60 -9.36 -2.23
N SER A 20 -2.23 -10.61 -2.54
CA SER A 20 -3.18 -11.63 -3.01
C SER A 20 -4.24 -11.96 -1.96
N ALA A 21 -3.84 -12.11 -0.70
CA ALA A 21 -4.78 -12.32 0.41
C ALA A 21 -5.74 -11.14 0.56
N PHE A 22 -5.24 -9.91 0.43
CA PHE A 22 -6.05 -8.71 0.53
C PHE A 22 -7.08 -8.61 -0.60
N VAL A 23 -6.66 -8.79 -1.87
CA VAL A 23 -7.59 -8.64 -3.01
C VAL A 23 -8.40 -9.91 -3.31
N GLY A 24 -8.13 -11.03 -2.63
CA GLY A 24 -8.83 -12.31 -2.81
C GLY A 24 -8.54 -13.01 -4.15
N LYS A 25 -7.46 -12.63 -4.83
CA LYS A 25 -6.99 -13.23 -6.09
C LYS A 25 -5.47 -13.19 -6.18
N THR A 26 -4.88 -14.07 -6.97
CA THR A 26 -3.42 -14.10 -7.17
C THR A 26 -2.92 -12.82 -7.85
N VAL A 27 -1.97 -12.14 -7.20
CA VAL A 27 -1.25 -10.98 -7.72
C VAL A 27 0.25 -11.27 -7.59
N PRO A 28 0.95 -11.58 -8.70
CA PRO A 28 2.36 -11.89 -8.66
C PRO A 28 3.20 -10.61 -8.55
N PHE A 29 4.13 -10.62 -7.62
CA PHE A 29 5.25 -9.68 -7.56
C PHE A 29 6.53 -10.42 -7.90
N LYS A 30 7.45 -9.76 -8.60
CA LYS A 30 8.73 -10.32 -9.01
C LYS A 30 9.89 -9.47 -8.59
N ALA A 31 10.98 -10.12 -8.21
CA ALA A 31 12.25 -9.48 -8.01
C ALA A 31 13.05 -9.49 -9.32
N THR A 32 13.30 -8.32 -9.88
CA THR A 32 14.05 -8.14 -11.13
C THR A 32 15.42 -7.55 -10.82
N SER A 33 16.47 -8.20 -11.30
CA SER A 33 17.84 -7.71 -11.15
C SER A 33 18.08 -6.40 -11.90
N ARG A 34 18.75 -5.47 -11.23
CA ARG A 34 19.19 -4.18 -11.78
C ARG A 34 20.63 -3.92 -11.33
N GLY A 35 21.59 -4.61 -11.94
CA GLY A 35 22.98 -4.61 -11.51
C GLY A 35 23.16 -5.27 -10.14
N ALA A 36 23.72 -4.54 -9.16
CA ALA A 36 23.92 -5.04 -7.79
C ALA A 36 22.67 -4.92 -6.89
N ARG A 37 21.50 -4.58 -7.46
CA ARG A 37 20.24 -4.34 -6.75
C ARG A 37 19.11 -5.14 -7.36
N PHE A 38 18.04 -5.29 -6.60
CA PHE A 38 16.77 -5.84 -7.08
C PHE A 38 15.64 -4.84 -6.92
N VAL A 39 14.74 -4.86 -7.90
CA VAL A 39 13.47 -4.16 -7.85
C VAL A 39 12.36 -5.19 -7.68
N VAL A 40 11.54 -5.03 -6.64
CA VAL A 40 10.34 -5.86 -6.43
C VAL A 40 9.13 -5.01 -6.79
N SER A 41 8.39 -5.45 -7.78
CA SER A 41 7.17 -4.79 -8.28
C SER A 41 6.18 -5.83 -8.80
N ASP A 42 4.93 -5.41 -8.99
CA ASP A 42 3.95 -6.20 -9.71
C ASP A 42 4.28 -6.27 -11.21
N ASP A 43 3.84 -7.35 -11.86
CA ASP A 43 3.98 -7.54 -13.31
C ASP A 43 2.87 -6.83 -14.11
N THR A 44 1.94 -6.21 -13.42
CA THR A 44 0.76 -5.58 -14.00
C THR A 44 0.85 -4.06 -13.90
N GLU A 45 -0.02 -3.36 -14.60
CA GLU A 45 -0.12 -1.90 -14.51
C GLU A 45 -0.87 -1.47 -13.21
N GLY A 46 -0.48 -2.04 -12.06
CA GLY A 46 -1.07 -1.79 -10.75
C GLY A 46 -2.14 -2.79 -10.34
N VAL A 47 -2.36 -2.89 -9.04
CA VAL A 47 -3.33 -3.81 -8.42
C VAL A 47 -4.67 -3.12 -8.28
N VAL A 48 -5.71 -3.67 -8.90
CA VAL A 48 -7.08 -3.13 -8.82
C VAL A 48 -7.75 -3.57 -7.52
N ILE A 49 -8.23 -2.60 -6.75
CA ILE A 49 -8.93 -2.79 -5.47
C ILE A 49 -10.34 -2.20 -5.59
N PRO A 50 -11.39 -3.02 -5.63
CA PRO A 50 -12.76 -2.54 -5.54
C PRO A 50 -13.04 -1.95 -4.15
N VAL A 51 -13.71 -0.80 -4.12
CA VAL A 51 -14.08 -0.12 -2.87
C VAL A 51 -15.55 0.33 -2.91
N GLY A 52 -16.24 0.16 -1.80
CA GLY A 52 -17.62 0.59 -1.67
C GLY A 52 -18.54 0.05 -2.76
N GLN A 53 -19.53 0.85 -3.15
CA GLN A 53 -20.49 0.49 -4.20
C GLN A 53 -20.02 1.01 -5.58
N GLY A 54 -19.10 0.26 -6.21
CA GLY A 54 -18.61 0.53 -7.56
C GLY A 54 -17.45 1.51 -7.65
N GLY A 55 -16.83 1.88 -6.53
CA GLY A 55 -15.55 2.58 -6.52
C GLY A 55 -14.39 1.63 -6.85
N THR A 56 -13.29 2.20 -7.31
CA THR A 56 -12.07 1.44 -7.63
C THR A 56 -10.85 2.27 -7.27
N LEU A 57 -9.89 1.62 -6.64
CA LEU A 57 -8.53 2.13 -6.44
C LEU A 57 -7.54 1.29 -7.24
N ALA A 58 -6.43 1.90 -7.64
CA ALA A 58 -5.26 1.18 -8.13
C ALA A 58 -4.11 1.37 -7.13
N LEU A 59 -3.47 0.25 -6.75
CA LEU A 59 -2.32 0.23 -5.87
C LEU A 59 -1.07 -0.05 -6.70
N GLU A 60 -0.05 0.78 -6.55
CA GLU A 60 1.30 0.58 -7.08
C GLU A 60 2.26 0.35 -5.93
N VAL A 61 3.01 -0.75 -5.99
CA VAL A 61 4.00 -1.11 -4.97
C VAL A 61 5.35 -1.34 -5.62
N ASN A 62 6.38 -0.67 -5.12
CA ASN A 62 7.73 -0.79 -5.62
C ASN A 62 8.74 -0.77 -4.47
N TYR A 63 9.66 -1.73 -4.46
CA TYR A 63 10.77 -1.79 -3.53
C TYR A 63 12.08 -1.88 -4.28
N ARG A 64 13.11 -1.18 -3.80
CA ARG A 64 14.49 -1.36 -4.23
C ARG A 64 15.29 -1.92 -3.08
N CYS A 65 15.96 -3.02 -3.34
CA CYS A 65 16.66 -3.80 -2.33
C CYS A 65 18.11 -4.07 -2.73
N GLU A 66 18.97 -4.21 -1.72
CA GLU A 66 20.33 -4.71 -1.85
C GLU A 66 20.64 -5.62 -0.65
N LEU A 67 21.75 -6.36 -0.66
CA LEU A 67 22.26 -6.95 0.57
C LEU A 67 22.83 -5.87 1.49
N ASP A 68 22.70 -6.09 2.78
CA ASP A 68 23.40 -5.28 3.77
C ASP A 68 24.93 -5.43 3.66
N GLN A 69 25.68 -4.66 4.44
CA GLN A 69 27.14 -4.71 4.42
C GLN A 69 27.70 -6.08 4.84
N SER A 70 26.95 -6.86 5.61
CA SER A 70 27.35 -8.22 6.01
C SER A 70 27.10 -9.25 4.91
N GLY A 71 26.32 -8.93 3.90
CA GLY A 71 25.89 -9.83 2.82
C GLY A 71 24.88 -10.88 3.25
N HIS A 72 24.27 -10.74 4.43
CA HIS A 72 23.37 -11.75 5.01
C HIS A 72 21.89 -11.33 4.98
N TYR A 73 21.59 -10.04 4.94
CA TYR A 73 20.22 -9.56 5.04
C TYR A 73 19.83 -8.69 3.86
N LEU A 74 18.58 -8.89 3.40
CA LEU A 74 18.01 -8.01 2.39
C LEU A 74 17.65 -6.66 3.03
N LYS A 75 18.27 -5.60 2.52
CA LYS A 75 18.05 -4.23 2.93
C LYS A 75 17.18 -3.51 1.92
N VAL A 76 16.08 -2.93 2.37
CA VAL A 76 15.27 -2.04 1.55
C VAL A 76 15.94 -0.66 1.49
N LEU A 77 16.35 -0.25 0.30
CA LEU A 77 16.92 1.07 0.03
C LEU A 77 15.84 2.13 -0.15
N SER A 78 14.77 1.76 -0.84
CA SER A 78 13.60 2.60 -0.99
C SER A 78 12.34 1.76 -1.19
N SER A 79 11.22 2.29 -0.74
CA SER A 79 9.91 1.75 -1.06
C SER A 79 8.97 2.87 -1.49
N LYS A 80 8.03 2.53 -2.36
CA LYS A 80 6.92 3.38 -2.79
C LYS A 80 5.66 2.53 -2.75
N VAL A 81 4.67 2.98 -1.99
CA VAL A 81 3.31 2.43 -2.00
C VAL A 81 2.39 3.60 -2.34
N ALA A 82 1.81 3.58 -3.53
CA ALA A 82 0.99 4.66 -4.05
C ALA A 82 -0.41 4.19 -4.40
N VAL A 83 -1.41 4.98 -4.06
CA VAL A 83 -2.82 4.68 -4.28
C VAL A 83 -3.42 5.74 -5.20
N TYR A 84 -4.05 5.27 -6.27
CA TYR A 84 -4.65 6.09 -7.32
C TYR A 84 -6.16 5.90 -7.36
N ALA A 85 -6.88 6.92 -7.80
CA ALA A 85 -8.30 6.77 -8.13
C ALA A 85 -8.45 6.05 -9.48
N GLY A 86 -9.36 5.08 -9.53
CA GLY A 86 -9.63 4.29 -10.75
C GLY A 86 -8.89 2.97 -10.80
N SER A 87 -8.88 2.33 -11.97
CA SER A 87 -8.38 0.95 -12.15
C SER A 87 -6.92 0.86 -12.59
N ARG A 88 -6.23 2.00 -12.77
CA ARG A 88 -4.82 2.05 -13.20
C ARG A 88 -4.08 3.17 -12.50
N PRO A 89 -2.77 3.02 -12.24
CA PRO A 89 -1.88 4.08 -11.78
C PRO A 89 -1.66 5.11 -12.89
N LYS A 90 -2.54 6.12 -12.95
CA LYS A 90 -2.49 7.17 -13.98
C LYS A 90 -2.67 8.54 -13.34
N GLY A 91 -1.83 9.48 -13.72
CA GLY A 91 -1.83 10.84 -13.16
C GLY A 91 -1.22 10.88 -11.75
N ASP A 92 -1.67 11.82 -10.93
CA ASP A 92 -1.22 11.93 -9.55
C ASP A 92 -1.93 10.90 -8.67
N PRO A 93 -1.21 10.25 -7.73
CA PRO A 93 -1.83 9.37 -6.75
C PRO A 93 -2.69 10.19 -5.78
N LEU A 94 -3.70 9.58 -5.18
CA LEU A 94 -4.43 10.18 -4.04
C LEU A 94 -3.48 10.43 -2.89
N PHE A 95 -2.66 9.45 -2.60
CA PHE A 95 -1.58 9.53 -1.63
C PHE A 95 -0.52 8.47 -1.94
N ARG A 96 0.69 8.68 -1.40
CA ARG A 96 1.77 7.69 -1.46
C ARG A 96 2.63 7.75 -0.20
N PHE A 97 2.99 6.58 0.28
CA PHE A 97 4.02 6.40 1.28
C PHE A 97 5.34 6.11 0.57
N GLU A 98 6.37 6.85 0.92
CA GLU A 98 7.71 6.67 0.41
C GLU A 98 8.70 6.48 1.56
N TYR A 99 9.66 5.61 1.34
CA TYR A 99 10.81 5.44 2.20
C TYR A 99 12.09 5.50 1.37
N VAL A 100 13.08 6.23 1.85
CA VAL A 100 14.41 6.28 1.24
C VAL A 100 15.45 6.21 2.34
N HIS A 101 16.29 5.16 2.32
CA HIS A 101 17.24 4.85 3.40
C HIS A 101 18.23 5.98 3.68
N ASN A 102 18.80 6.58 2.63
CA ASN A 102 19.76 7.68 2.74
C ASN A 102 19.23 8.88 1.96
N GLN A 103 18.32 9.61 2.56
CA GLN A 103 17.84 10.86 1.99
C GLN A 103 18.74 12.00 2.47
N GLY A 104 19.53 12.57 1.55
CA GLY A 104 20.24 13.82 1.80
C GLY A 104 19.24 14.98 2.04
N HIS A 105 19.71 16.07 2.66
CA HIS A 105 18.95 17.32 2.74
C HIS A 105 17.79 17.40 3.75
N GLY A 106 17.86 16.69 4.88
CA GLY A 106 16.98 16.97 6.04
C GLY A 106 15.53 16.50 5.91
N LEU A 107 15.19 15.73 4.88
CA LEU A 107 13.88 15.09 4.76
C LEU A 107 13.84 13.80 5.60
N PRO A 108 12.72 13.47 6.26
CA PRO A 108 12.58 12.21 6.97
C PRO A 108 12.67 11.03 6.01
N ALA A 109 13.30 9.94 6.46
CA ALA A 109 13.48 8.73 5.65
C ALA A 109 12.13 8.14 5.18
N GLY A 110 11.13 8.15 6.05
CA GLY A 110 9.76 7.77 5.72
C GLY A 110 8.85 9.00 5.67
N HIS A 111 8.11 9.18 4.59
CA HIS A 111 7.21 10.32 4.44
C HIS A 111 5.97 9.97 3.62
N LEU A 112 4.90 10.71 3.90
CA LEU A 112 3.62 10.62 3.22
C LEU A 112 3.45 11.84 2.33
N HIS A 113 3.14 11.60 1.05
CA HIS A 113 2.64 12.61 0.14
C HIS A 113 1.15 12.44 -0.08
N VAL A 114 0.40 13.50 0.14
CA VAL A 114 -1.04 13.54 -0.18
C VAL A 114 -1.23 14.49 -1.35
N HIS A 115 -1.69 13.93 -2.47
CA HIS A 115 -2.01 14.68 -3.67
C HIS A 115 -3.53 14.92 -3.68
N ALA A 116 -3.96 16.01 -3.06
CA ALA A 116 -5.36 16.32 -2.94
C ALA A 116 -5.90 17.00 -4.19
N HIS A 117 -6.24 16.25 -5.23
CA HIS A 117 -7.35 16.65 -6.07
C HIS A 117 -8.62 16.36 -5.28
N ARG A 118 -9.15 17.39 -4.66
CA ARG A 118 -10.29 17.34 -3.72
C ARG A 118 -11.47 16.51 -4.24
N ASP A 119 -11.73 16.57 -5.54
CA ASP A 119 -12.86 15.90 -6.18
C ASP A 119 -12.70 14.38 -6.24
N GLN A 120 -11.50 13.87 -6.49
CA GLN A 120 -11.24 12.43 -6.52
C GLN A 120 -11.34 11.83 -5.11
N PHE A 121 -10.78 12.51 -4.12
CA PHE A 121 -10.90 12.10 -2.72
C PHE A 121 -12.34 12.07 -2.26
N THR A 122 -13.08 13.16 -2.50
CA THR A 122 -14.50 13.27 -2.16
C THR A 122 -15.30 12.16 -2.82
N ARG A 123 -15.08 11.90 -4.12
CA ARG A 123 -15.77 10.84 -4.84
C ARG A 123 -15.53 9.45 -4.23
N VAL A 124 -14.27 9.09 -3.96
CA VAL A 124 -13.93 7.77 -3.40
C VAL A 124 -14.48 7.63 -1.98
N MET A 125 -14.37 8.66 -1.15
CA MET A 125 -14.90 8.64 0.22
C MET A 125 -16.43 8.56 0.26
N THR A 126 -17.13 9.22 -0.66
CA THR A 126 -18.59 9.11 -0.78
C THR A 126 -19.00 7.67 -1.12
N LEU A 127 -18.35 7.05 -2.09
CA LEU A 127 -18.60 5.65 -2.46
C LEU A 127 -18.29 4.68 -1.30
N ALA A 128 -17.23 4.92 -0.54
CA ALA A 128 -16.89 4.13 0.63
C ALA A 128 -17.95 4.26 1.74
N ALA A 129 -18.45 5.47 2.01
CA ALA A 129 -19.51 5.71 2.99
C ALA A 129 -20.82 4.98 2.63
N MET A 130 -21.15 4.88 1.34
CA MET A 130 -22.33 4.17 0.84
C MET A 130 -22.23 2.64 0.94
N SER A 131 -21.05 2.07 1.19
CA SER A 131 -20.86 0.61 1.21
C SER A 131 -21.38 -0.08 2.48
N GLY A 132 -21.68 0.65 3.54
CA GLY A 132 -22.12 0.09 4.83
C GLY A 132 -21.09 -0.75 5.58
N THR A 133 -19.92 -0.99 4.98
CA THR A 133 -18.81 -1.78 5.58
C THR A 133 -17.86 -0.90 6.40
N ALA A 134 -17.78 0.38 6.09
CA ALA A 134 -17.07 1.32 6.95
C ALA A 134 -17.80 1.43 8.29
N ARG A 135 -17.11 1.43 9.41
CA ARG A 135 -17.61 1.63 10.79
C ARG A 135 -18.52 2.87 10.99
N ARG A 136 -19.01 3.45 9.92
CA ARG A 136 -19.78 4.69 9.89
C ARG A 136 -21.21 4.40 9.45
N GLN A 137 -22.07 4.10 10.40
CA GLN A 137 -23.49 4.40 10.24
C GLN A 137 -23.62 5.93 10.22
N VAL A 138 -23.64 6.52 9.04
CA VAL A 138 -23.64 7.98 8.90
C VAL A 138 -24.97 8.41 8.30
N ALA A 139 -25.66 9.30 9.02
CA ALA A 139 -26.84 9.98 8.47
C ALA A 139 -26.48 10.81 7.21
N PRO A 140 -27.40 11.05 6.27
CA PRO A 140 -27.12 11.69 4.96
C PRO A 140 -26.36 13.02 5.03
N GLU A 141 -26.58 13.83 6.05
CA GLU A 141 -25.87 15.11 6.27
C GLU A 141 -24.42 14.91 6.73
N ALA A 142 -24.12 13.78 7.35
CA ALA A 142 -22.77 13.43 7.79
C ALA A 142 -21.94 12.75 6.67
N GLU A 143 -22.53 12.38 5.52
CA GLU A 143 -21.78 11.81 4.39
C GLU A 143 -20.81 12.83 3.78
N LEU A 144 -21.24 14.08 3.63
CA LEU A 144 -20.36 15.17 3.17
C LEU A 144 -19.24 15.47 4.18
N GLU A 145 -19.51 15.36 5.47
CA GLU A 145 -18.51 15.50 6.54
C GLU A 145 -17.56 14.32 6.58
N ALA A 146 -18.03 13.10 6.30
CA ALA A 146 -17.21 11.90 6.23
C ALA A 146 -16.19 11.94 5.07
N ALA A 147 -16.51 12.64 3.99
CA ALA A 147 -15.66 12.80 2.82
C ALA A 147 -14.49 13.79 3.02
N ARG A 148 -14.25 14.28 4.22
CA ARG A 148 -13.13 15.18 4.50
C ARG A 148 -11.84 14.41 4.67
N MET A 149 -10.78 14.84 3.97
CA MET A 149 -9.42 14.31 4.08
C MET A 149 -8.90 14.34 5.54
N SER A 150 -9.33 15.33 6.33
CA SER A 150 -8.98 15.45 7.75
C SER A 150 -9.49 14.32 8.65
N ARG A 151 -10.38 13.44 8.14
CA ARG A 151 -10.91 12.28 8.87
C ARG A 151 -10.26 10.97 8.45
N ILE A 152 -9.35 10.97 7.49
CA ILE A 152 -8.57 9.80 7.12
C ILE A 152 -7.41 9.64 8.10
N HIS A 153 -7.29 8.45 8.68
CA HIS A 153 -6.20 8.12 9.59
C HIS A 153 -5.08 7.45 8.79
N PHE A 154 -4.01 8.21 8.56
CA PHE A 154 -2.82 7.70 7.88
C PHE A 154 -1.92 6.98 8.90
N PRO A 155 -1.68 5.67 8.76
CA PRO A 155 -0.78 4.97 9.67
C PRO A 155 0.66 5.48 9.52
N THR A 156 1.32 5.72 10.65
CA THR A 156 2.72 6.20 10.68
C THR A 156 3.72 5.11 11.09
N GLY A 157 3.26 3.87 11.24
CA GLY A 157 4.12 2.72 11.50
C GLY A 157 4.62 2.56 12.94
N GLY A 158 3.89 3.06 13.94
CA GLY A 158 4.20 2.88 15.37
C GLY A 158 5.63 3.26 15.71
N HIS A 159 6.35 2.38 16.45
CA HIS A 159 7.72 2.64 16.90
C HIS A 159 8.77 2.75 15.78
N ARG A 160 8.46 2.33 14.55
CA ARG A 160 9.40 2.35 13.42
C ARG A 160 9.20 3.52 12.46
N PHE A 161 8.22 4.38 12.68
CA PHE A 161 7.88 5.54 11.85
C PHE A 161 7.78 5.26 10.33
N ARG A 162 7.57 4.00 9.97
CA ARG A 162 7.43 3.56 8.58
C ARG A 162 6.25 2.61 8.49
N PRO A 163 5.16 3.00 7.81
CA PRO A 163 4.06 2.08 7.57
C PRO A 163 4.54 0.91 6.72
N THR A 164 4.11 -0.28 7.10
CA THR A 164 4.28 -1.47 6.29
C THR A 164 3.26 -1.49 5.15
N LEU A 165 3.43 -2.39 4.18
CA LEU A 165 2.41 -2.59 3.15
C LEU A 165 1.08 -3.01 3.79
N GLU A 166 1.13 -3.86 4.81
CA GLU A 166 -0.03 -4.34 5.54
C GLU A 166 -0.80 -3.21 6.24
N ASP A 167 -0.09 -2.21 6.78
CA ASP A 167 -0.72 -1.03 7.38
C ASP A 167 -1.48 -0.22 6.33
N VAL A 168 -0.91 -0.06 5.14
CA VAL A 168 -1.56 0.65 4.03
C VAL A 168 -2.77 -0.12 3.51
N LEU A 169 -2.67 -1.43 3.36
CA LEU A 169 -3.78 -2.29 2.93
C LEU A 169 -4.93 -2.25 3.95
N GLN A 170 -4.61 -2.35 5.25
CA GLN A 170 -5.62 -2.23 6.30
C GLN A 170 -6.29 -0.85 6.29
N MET A 171 -5.54 0.22 6.11
CA MET A 171 -6.10 1.56 5.99
C MET A 171 -7.04 1.67 4.78
N ILE A 172 -6.70 1.04 3.64
CA ILE A 172 -7.59 1.00 2.47
C ILE A 172 -8.89 0.23 2.80
N GLU A 173 -8.81 -0.87 3.56
CA GLU A 173 -9.98 -1.60 4.01
C GLU A 173 -10.87 -0.75 4.94
N GLU A 174 -10.28 -0.14 5.95
CA GLU A 174 -11.00 0.57 7.01
C GLU A 174 -11.55 1.93 6.55
N GLU A 175 -10.79 2.68 5.75
CA GLU A 175 -11.14 4.05 5.39
C GLU A 175 -11.85 4.15 4.02
N PHE A 176 -11.53 3.27 3.09
CA PHE A 176 -12.12 3.29 1.74
C PHE A 176 -13.13 2.16 1.49
N GLY A 177 -13.38 1.30 2.48
CA GLY A 177 -14.38 0.24 2.40
C GLY A 177 -14.02 -0.82 1.36
N ALA A 178 -12.74 -1.19 1.24
CA ALA A 178 -12.33 -2.31 0.42
C ALA A 178 -12.81 -3.62 1.03
N ASN A 179 -13.30 -4.54 0.20
CA ASN A 179 -13.64 -5.88 0.63
C ASN A 179 -12.39 -6.76 0.52
N SER A 180 -11.77 -7.02 1.66
CA SER A 180 -10.60 -7.90 1.70
C SER A 180 -10.98 -9.37 1.49
N GLY A 181 -10.02 -10.16 0.99
CA GLY A 181 -10.17 -11.60 0.83
C GLY A 181 -10.30 -12.33 2.19
N PRO A 182 -10.86 -13.54 2.20
CA PRO A 182 -11.16 -14.27 3.44
C PRO A 182 -9.93 -14.64 4.27
N THR A 183 -8.75 -14.74 3.64
CA THR A 183 -7.49 -15.08 4.30
C THR A 183 -6.73 -13.85 4.81
N TRP A 184 -7.14 -12.64 4.45
CA TRP A 184 -6.45 -11.41 4.81
C TRP A 184 -6.26 -11.21 6.32
N PRO A 185 -7.27 -11.42 7.20
CA PRO A 185 -7.09 -11.22 8.63
C PRO A 185 -6.00 -12.10 9.26
N GLU A 186 -5.79 -13.30 8.72
CA GLU A 186 -4.74 -14.21 9.18
C GLU A 186 -3.36 -13.76 8.70
N VAL A 187 -3.23 -13.40 7.42
CA VAL A 187 -1.99 -12.88 6.83
C VAL A 187 -1.56 -11.59 7.52
N LEU A 188 -2.50 -10.66 7.77
CA LEU A 188 -2.24 -9.42 8.50
C LEU A 188 -1.66 -9.69 9.90
N ARG A 189 -2.25 -10.64 10.63
CA ARG A 189 -1.80 -10.99 11.98
C ARG A 189 -0.41 -11.61 11.96
N THR A 190 -0.15 -12.51 11.02
CA THR A 190 1.14 -13.22 10.90
C THR A 190 2.27 -12.28 10.51
N ASN A 191 2.05 -11.38 9.56
CA ASN A 191 3.09 -10.48 9.06
C ASN A 191 3.44 -9.36 10.04
N ARG A 192 2.52 -8.97 10.94
CA ARG A 192 2.79 -7.95 11.96
C ARG A 192 3.64 -8.42 13.14
N VAL A 193 3.77 -9.71 13.32
CA VAL A 193 4.56 -10.31 14.43
C VAL A 193 6.02 -10.52 14.04
N GLN A 194 6.38 -10.40 12.77
CA GLN A 194 7.74 -10.49 12.24
C GLN A 194 8.39 -9.10 12.14
#